data_4ee676628a984f6aa1abd03c718f7c84
#
_entry.id   4ee676628a984f6aa1abd03c718f7c84
#
_cell.length_a   1.000
_cell.length_b   1.000
_cell.length_c   1.000
_cell.angle_alpha   90.00
_cell.angle_beta   90.00
_cell.angle_gamma   90.00
#
_symmetry.space_group_name_H-M   'P 1'
#
loop_
_entity.id
_entity.type
_entity.pdbx_description
1 polymer ?
#
loop_
_entity_poly.entity_id
_entity_poly.type
_entity_poly.pdbx_seq_one_letter_code
_entity_poly.pdbx_strand_id
1 'polypeptide(L)'
;GSAFAAESRTKITSVSITIDSDITVGDSGGSVTASANGSNYDVTDVDIVNDDGEWVDGDVPRVEITLEADSDYYFNSMTKAKVTLKGSKATYVSSRRQDSSSTLIITVKLDSLEGTMEIDDVTWQNGNSPIATWETTSGAVSYQVRLYRGSSSVGSAVTTSNEYYNFASSITREGEYYFKVRATNSNNKKGDWYESDYIYVDDDMLANIKAGNYNNVTNSSSSGSTANSPASSQQASWIKDSVGWWYRFANGTYPTNGWLQINNQWYCFDSVGYMRTGWIQ
;
A
#
# COMPACT_ATOMS: atom_id res chain seq x y z
N GLY A 1 28.97 40.24 43.58
CA GLY A 1 27.73 39.60 43.13
C GLY A 1 27.42 40.06 41.71
N SER A 2 27.49 39.16 40.76
CA SER A 2 27.03 39.43 39.38
C SER A 2 25.52 39.52 39.41
N ALA A 3 24.95 40.69 39.22
CA ALA A 3 23.53 40.87 38.99
C ALA A 3 23.23 40.29 37.61
N PHE A 4 22.49 39.20 37.56
CA PHE A 4 21.92 38.76 36.30
C PHE A 4 20.88 39.80 35.89
N ALA A 5 20.99 40.35 34.67
CA ALA A 5 19.96 41.22 34.13
C ALA A 5 18.63 40.42 34.08
N ALA A 6 17.55 40.99 34.58
CA ALA A 6 16.23 40.36 34.47
C ALA A 6 15.84 40.28 32.99
N GLU A 7 15.20 39.16 32.62
CA GLU A 7 14.64 38.98 31.27
C GLU A 7 13.63 40.10 30.98
N SER A 8 13.92 40.88 29.94
CA SER A 8 13.08 42.03 29.53
C SER A 8 11.99 41.66 28.55
N ARG A 9 12.10 40.49 27.93
CA ARG A 9 11.15 40.02 26.93
C ARG A 9 9.90 39.42 27.59
N THR A 10 8.80 39.46 26.88
CA THR A 10 7.53 38.92 27.32
C THR A 10 7.45 37.41 27.04
N LYS A 11 6.94 36.67 28.00
CA LYS A 11 6.85 35.21 27.94
C LYS A 11 5.64 34.75 27.12
N ILE A 12 5.88 33.88 26.13
CA ILE A 12 4.86 33.10 25.44
C ILE A 12 4.61 31.81 26.22
N THR A 13 3.42 31.61 26.76
CA THR A 13 3.07 30.51 27.67
C THR A 13 2.31 29.37 27.01
N SER A 14 1.78 29.58 25.80
CA SER A 14 1.11 28.56 24.98
C SER A 14 1.24 28.90 23.51
N VAL A 15 1.14 27.89 22.65
CA VAL A 15 1.16 28.04 21.20
C VAL A 15 0.00 27.28 20.57
N SER A 16 -0.47 27.78 19.44
CA SER A 16 -1.47 27.12 18.61
C SER A 16 -0.99 27.09 17.16
N ILE A 17 -1.03 25.91 16.55
CA ILE A 17 -0.50 25.65 15.22
C ILE A 17 -1.57 24.91 14.42
N THR A 18 -1.78 25.31 13.16
CA THR A 18 -2.53 24.53 12.18
C THR A 18 -1.55 23.79 11.29
N ILE A 19 -1.71 22.48 11.20
CA ILE A 19 -0.90 21.58 10.40
C ILE A 19 -1.73 21.12 9.20
N ASP A 20 -1.14 21.09 8.03
CA ASP A 20 -1.72 20.51 6.82
C ASP A 20 -0.75 19.53 6.18
N SER A 21 -1.21 18.32 5.91
CA SER A 21 -0.40 17.23 5.35
C SER A 21 -1.09 16.63 4.14
N ASP A 22 -0.33 16.46 3.07
CA ASP A 22 -0.76 15.75 1.87
C ASP A 22 -0.07 14.37 1.70
N ILE A 23 0.61 13.89 2.75
CA ILE A 23 1.27 12.59 2.71
C ILE A 23 0.22 11.48 2.55
N THR A 24 0.41 10.64 1.53
CA THR A 24 -0.43 9.45 1.29
C THR A 24 0.42 8.21 1.08
N VAL A 25 -0.19 7.04 1.29
CA VAL A 25 0.46 5.74 1.02
C VAL A 25 0.77 5.64 -0.47
N GLY A 26 1.99 5.19 -0.80
CA GLY A 26 2.50 5.09 -2.17
C GLY A 26 3.32 6.30 -2.62
N ASP A 27 3.26 7.42 -1.89
CA ASP A 27 4.10 8.58 -2.19
C ASP A 27 5.53 8.37 -1.70
N SER A 28 6.49 8.88 -2.47
CA SER A 28 7.88 9.06 -2.03
C SER A 28 8.03 10.51 -1.61
N GLY A 29 8.00 10.78 -0.30
CA GLY A 29 8.02 12.13 0.23
C GLY A 29 6.61 12.62 0.60
N GLY A 30 6.13 13.65 -0.03
CA GLY A 30 4.93 14.38 0.35
C GLY A 30 5.30 15.65 1.13
N SER A 31 4.30 16.46 1.46
CA SER A 31 4.53 17.73 2.15
C SER A 31 3.73 17.84 3.44
N VAL A 32 4.32 18.50 4.41
CA VAL A 32 3.64 18.98 5.61
C VAL A 32 3.91 20.46 5.73
N THR A 33 2.87 21.24 5.87
CA THR A 33 2.96 22.66 6.16
C THR A 33 2.36 22.94 7.53
N ALA A 34 2.80 24.04 8.14
CA ALA A 34 2.24 24.50 9.39
C ALA A 34 2.16 26.03 9.43
N SER A 35 1.18 26.54 10.14
CA SER A 35 1.01 27.97 10.36
C SER A 35 0.69 28.27 11.82
N ALA A 36 1.20 29.40 12.31
CA ALA A 36 0.90 29.87 13.65
C ALA A 36 -0.51 30.49 13.71
N ASN A 37 -1.27 30.13 14.74
CA ASN A 37 -2.60 30.73 15.01
C ASN A 37 -2.53 31.81 16.11
N GLY A 38 -1.38 31.97 16.76
CA GLY A 38 -1.17 32.97 17.79
C GLY A 38 -0.48 34.20 17.22
N SER A 39 -0.29 35.18 18.09
CA SER A 39 0.53 36.35 17.82
C SER A 39 1.87 36.25 18.53
N ASN A 40 2.86 37.02 18.04
CA ASN A 40 4.19 37.15 18.62
C ASN A 40 5.13 35.94 18.38
N TYR A 41 4.75 35.05 17.47
CA TYR A 41 5.58 33.98 16.95
C TYR A 41 5.07 33.51 15.59
N ASP A 42 5.99 32.98 14.77
CA ASP A 42 5.71 32.43 13.46
C ASP A 42 6.32 31.03 13.30
N VAL A 43 5.76 30.24 12.39
CA VAL A 43 6.41 29.01 11.92
C VAL A 43 7.44 29.35 10.87
N THR A 44 8.68 28.93 11.10
CA THR A 44 9.81 29.22 10.21
C THR A 44 10.30 27.98 9.45
N ASP A 45 10.03 26.78 9.97
CA ASP A 45 10.45 25.54 9.33
C ASP A 45 9.54 24.36 9.69
N VAL A 46 9.40 23.39 8.78
CA VAL A 46 8.66 22.15 8.98
C VAL A 46 9.41 21.02 8.30
N ASP A 47 9.86 20.06 9.09
CA ASP A 47 10.63 18.91 8.63
C ASP A 47 9.92 17.59 8.92
N ILE A 48 9.85 16.69 7.92
CA ILE A 48 9.46 15.30 8.11
C ILE A 48 10.71 14.51 8.48
N VAL A 49 10.80 14.02 9.74
CA VAL A 49 12.04 13.48 10.29
C VAL A 49 12.20 11.96 10.15
N ASN A 50 11.22 11.27 9.59
CA ASN A 50 11.25 9.83 9.35
C ASN A 50 10.79 9.46 7.93
N ASP A 51 11.09 10.31 6.95
CA ASP A 51 10.90 10.01 5.53
C ASP A 51 12.04 9.10 5.06
N ASP A 52 11.77 7.79 5.03
CA ASP A 52 12.73 6.76 4.65
C ASP A 52 12.49 6.24 3.20
N GLY A 53 11.67 6.94 2.42
CA GLY A 53 11.31 6.60 1.04
C GLY A 53 9.81 6.55 0.80
N GLU A 54 9.30 5.48 0.19
CA GLU A 54 7.88 5.33 -0.07
C GLU A 54 7.08 5.05 1.21
N TRP A 55 6.04 5.85 1.44
CA TRP A 55 5.13 5.66 2.55
C TRP A 55 4.25 4.43 2.33
N VAL A 56 4.19 3.56 3.33
CA VAL A 56 3.37 2.34 3.31
C VAL A 56 2.25 2.39 4.34
N ASP A 57 1.25 1.53 4.16
CA ASP A 57 0.13 1.41 5.10
C ASP A 57 0.64 1.12 6.53
N GLY A 58 0.15 1.90 7.48
CA GLY A 58 0.54 1.80 8.88
C GLY A 58 1.69 2.71 9.31
N ASP A 59 2.38 3.37 8.38
CA ASP A 59 3.42 4.34 8.72
C ASP A 59 2.84 5.52 9.49
N VAL A 60 3.64 6.06 10.40
CA VAL A 60 3.30 7.22 11.21
C VAL A 60 4.31 8.33 10.94
N PRO A 61 3.97 9.33 10.11
CA PRO A 61 4.87 10.45 9.86
C PRO A 61 5.17 11.23 11.14
N ARG A 62 6.45 11.52 11.38
CA ARG A 62 6.92 12.38 12.47
C ARG A 62 7.42 13.67 11.89
N VAL A 63 7.01 14.78 12.52
CA VAL A 63 7.25 16.12 12.01
C VAL A 63 7.84 16.98 13.11
N GLU A 64 8.91 17.68 12.82
CA GLU A 64 9.43 18.78 13.63
C GLU A 64 8.97 20.12 13.05
N ILE A 65 8.38 20.95 13.89
CA ILE A 65 7.87 22.28 13.55
C ILE A 65 8.68 23.30 14.34
N THR A 66 9.36 24.17 13.66
CA THR A 66 10.17 25.24 14.27
C THR A 66 9.37 26.54 14.32
N LEU A 67 9.28 27.11 15.50
CA LEU A 67 8.65 28.39 15.76
C LEU A 67 9.72 29.40 16.21
N GLU A 68 9.61 30.63 15.73
CA GLU A 68 10.41 31.74 16.20
C GLU A 68 9.54 32.82 16.84
N ALA A 69 9.96 33.28 18.01
CA ALA A 69 9.30 34.37 18.71
C ALA A 69 9.74 35.73 18.13
N ASP A 70 8.83 36.68 18.12
CA ASP A 70 9.16 38.08 17.82
C ASP A 70 10.21 38.60 18.80
N SER A 71 10.96 39.65 18.42
CA SER A 71 12.14 40.14 19.15
C SER A 71 11.90 40.45 20.64
N ASP A 72 10.70 40.89 21.00
CA ASP A 72 10.33 41.24 22.38
C ASP A 72 9.71 40.08 23.18
N TYR A 73 9.80 38.85 22.63
CA TYR A 73 9.17 37.67 23.19
C TYR A 73 10.13 36.49 23.33
N TYR A 74 9.78 35.56 24.18
CA TYR A 74 10.47 34.27 24.31
C TYR A 74 9.52 33.15 24.74
N PHE A 75 9.81 31.93 24.35
CA PHE A 75 8.98 30.78 24.72
C PHE A 75 9.26 30.30 26.13
N ASN A 76 8.21 30.09 26.89
CA ASN A 76 8.29 29.30 28.12
C ASN A 76 8.49 27.81 27.78
N SER A 77 8.82 27.02 28.77
CA SER A 77 8.79 25.57 28.65
C SER A 77 7.37 25.11 28.26
N MET A 78 7.27 24.33 27.20
CA MET A 78 5.99 23.83 26.68
C MET A 78 5.79 22.37 27.07
N THR A 79 4.56 22.05 27.37
CA THR A 79 4.06 20.68 27.56
C THR A 79 2.88 20.45 26.62
N LYS A 80 2.45 19.20 26.49
CA LYS A 80 1.25 18.87 25.69
C LYS A 80 0.06 19.79 25.96
N ALA A 81 -0.18 20.16 27.22
CA ALA A 81 -1.32 21.00 27.60
C ALA A 81 -1.20 22.47 27.13
N LYS A 82 0.00 22.89 26.73
CA LYS A 82 0.30 24.25 26.27
C LYS A 82 0.43 24.36 24.75
N VAL A 83 0.30 23.25 24.03
CA VAL A 83 0.40 23.19 22.56
C VAL A 83 -0.95 22.75 22.01
N THR A 84 -1.59 23.62 21.24
CA THR A 84 -2.84 23.32 20.53
C THR A 84 -2.51 23.02 19.08
N LEU A 85 -2.90 21.83 18.62
CA LEU A 85 -2.73 21.37 17.25
C LEU A 85 -4.09 21.35 16.55
N LYS A 86 -4.17 21.96 15.37
CA LYS A 86 -5.37 22.04 14.51
C LYS A 86 -5.04 21.53 13.11
N GLY A 87 -6.06 21.33 12.28
CA GLY A 87 -5.93 20.85 10.91
C GLY A 87 -5.81 19.35 10.83
N SER A 88 -4.81 18.85 10.13
CA SER A 88 -4.52 17.41 10.05
C SER A 88 -4.29 16.84 11.45
N LYS A 89 -4.83 15.64 11.71
CA LYS A 89 -4.73 15.01 13.03
C LYS A 89 -3.27 14.75 13.38
N ALA A 90 -2.86 15.30 14.50
CA ALA A 90 -1.49 15.15 15.01
C ALA A 90 -1.50 15.03 16.53
N THR A 91 -0.50 14.34 17.06
CA THR A 91 -0.29 14.17 18.49
C THR A 91 1.05 14.77 18.88
N TYR A 92 1.04 15.61 19.92
CA TYR A 92 2.25 16.15 20.51
C TYR A 92 3.16 15.02 21.08
N VAL A 93 4.44 15.05 20.74
CA VAL A 93 5.46 14.13 21.26
C VAL A 93 6.36 14.82 22.28
N SER A 94 7.00 15.91 21.88
CA SER A 94 7.96 16.65 22.70
C SER A 94 8.17 18.07 22.18
N SER A 95 8.85 18.88 22.97
CA SER A 95 9.35 20.17 22.51
C SER A 95 10.70 20.50 23.17
N ARG A 96 11.47 21.30 22.48
CA ARG A 96 12.75 21.86 22.98
C ARG A 96 12.88 23.32 22.58
N ARG A 97 13.64 24.07 23.37
CA ARG A 97 13.92 25.48 23.11
C ARG A 97 15.36 25.67 22.74
N GLN A 98 15.63 26.63 21.89
CA GLN A 98 16.97 27.04 21.44
C GLN A 98 17.08 28.57 21.47
N ASP A 99 18.29 29.06 21.23
CA ASP A 99 18.58 30.48 21.01
C ASP A 99 18.03 31.39 22.14
N SER A 100 18.39 31.09 23.39
CA SER A 100 17.88 31.79 24.56
C SER A 100 16.35 31.82 24.63
N SER A 101 15.71 30.73 24.21
CA SER A 101 14.27 30.52 24.17
C SER A 101 13.52 31.39 23.14
N SER A 102 14.20 31.98 22.17
CA SER A 102 13.54 32.62 21.03
C SER A 102 13.05 31.61 19.98
N THR A 103 13.61 30.40 19.96
CA THR A 103 13.21 29.30 19.09
C THR A 103 12.57 28.17 19.89
N LEU A 104 11.44 27.65 19.42
CA LEU A 104 10.75 26.48 19.95
C LEU A 104 10.59 25.44 18.83
N ILE A 105 11.12 24.25 19.05
CA ILE A 105 10.95 23.14 18.12
C ILE A 105 9.98 22.13 18.76
N ILE A 106 8.88 21.86 18.06
CA ILE A 106 7.83 20.93 18.51
C ILE A 106 7.88 19.71 17.63
N THR A 107 7.99 18.54 18.25
CA THR A 107 7.86 17.25 17.55
C THR A 107 6.43 16.76 17.71
N VAL A 108 5.80 16.44 16.59
CA VAL A 108 4.49 15.80 16.53
C VAL A 108 4.56 14.52 15.71
N LYS A 109 3.59 13.64 15.90
CA LYS A 109 3.33 12.54 15.00
C LYS A 109 1.94 12.72 14.40
N LEU A 110 1.83 12.50 13.09
CA LEU A 110 0.55 12.46 12.40
C LEU A 110 -0.16 11.14 12.70
N ASP A 111 -1.44 11.03 12.33
CA ASP A 111 -2.13 9.75 12.38
C ASP A 111 -1.44 8.74 11.45
N SER A 112 -1.59 7.47 11.79
CA SER A 112 -1.14 6.36 10.94
C SER A 112 -1.75 6.46 9.55
N LEU A 113 -0.93 6.34 8.52
CA LEU A 113 -1.38 6.35 7.13
C LEU A 113 -2.18 5.08 6.83
N GLU A 114 -3.30 5.26 6.17
CA GLU A 114 -4.11 4.15 5.66
C GLU A 114 -4.09 4.16 4.14
N GLY A 115 -3.68 3.04 3.53
CA GLY A 115 -3.80 2.83 2.11
C GLY A 115 -5.26 2.71 1.67
N THR A 116 -5.54 2.97 0.40
CA THR A 116 -6.82 2.61 -0.18
C THR A 116 -6.91 1.09 -0.23
N MET A 117 -8.09 0.54 0.00
CA MET A 117 -8.33 -0.90 -0.13
C MET A 117 -9.17 -1.20 -1.37
N GLU A 118 -9.09 -0.32 -2.34
CA GLU A 118 -9.70 -0.49 -3.66
C GLU A 118 -9.00 -1.63 -4.40
N ILE A 119 -9.79 -2.38 -5.12
CA ILE A 119 -9.33 -3.49 -5.94
C ILE A 119 -9.81 -3.24 -7.36
N ASP A 120 -8.89 -3.30 -8.30
CA ASP A 120 -9.13 -3.14 -9.71
C ASP A 120 -8.91 -4.47 -10.46
N ASP A 121 -9.31 -4.50 -11.72
CA ASP A 121 -9.09 -5.63 -12.64
C ASP A 121 -9.50 -6.99 -12.09
N VAL A 122 -10.66 -7.03 -11.41
CA VAL A 122 -11.24 -8.25 -10.83
C VAL A 122 -11.79 -9.12 -11.94
N THR A 123 -10.99 -10.09 -12.39
CA THR A 123 -11.29 -10.87 -13.58
C THR A 123 -10.79 -12.31 -13.48
N TRP A 124 -11.27 -13.15 -14.39
CA TRP A 124 -10.73 -14.48 -14.61
C TRP A 124 -9.54 -14.42 -15.58
N GLN A 125 -8.47 -15.08 -15.24
CA GLN A 125 -7.28 -15.15 -16.09
C GLN A 125 -7.67 -15.63 -17.50
N ASN A 126 -7.28 -14.87 -18.52
CA ASN A 126 -7.61 -15.13 -19.93
C ASN A 126 -9.13 -15.26 -20.21
N GLY A 127 -10.00 -14.85 -19.30
CA GLY A 127 -11.45 -14.90 -19.47
C GLY A 127 -12.08 -16.29 -19.41
N ASN A 128 -11.29 -17.36 -19.33
CA ASN A 128 -11.78 -18.76 -19.42
C ASN A 128 -10.97 -19.75 -18.55
N SER A 129 -10.21 -19.27 -17.61
CA SER A 129 -9.39 -20.07 -16.69
C SER A 129 -10.04 -20.08 -15.29
N PRO A 130 -9.84 -21.13 -14.47
CA PRO A 130 -10.35 -21.17 -13.10
C PRO A 130 -9.56 -20.27 -12.13
N ILE A 131 -8.66 -19.46 -12.63
CA ILE A 131 -7.80 -18.59 -11.82
C ILE A 131 -8.43 -17.21 -11.75
N ALA A 132 -8.82 -16.83 -10.54
CA ALA A 132 -9.23 -15.47 -10.20
C ALA A 132 -8.00 -14.57 -10.10
N THR A 133 -8.05 -13.36 -10.67
CA THR A 133 -6.98 -12.35 -10.60
C THR A 133 -7.56 -10.99 -10.27
N TRP A 134 -6.77 -10.15 -9.64
CA TRP A 134 -7.13 -8.78 -9.31
C TRP A 134 -5.86 -7.95 -9.11
N GLU A 135 -6.01 -6.64 -9.06
CA GLU A 135 -4.94 -5.71 -8.73
C GLU A 135 -5.37 -4.84 -7.55
N THR A 136 -4.44 -4.49 -6.69
CA THR A 136 -4.67 -3.54 -5.61
C THR A 136 -3.87 -2.27 -5.82
N THR A 137 -4.46 -1.14 -5.41
CA THR A 137 -3.79 0.16 -5.56
C THR A 137 -2.80 0.41 -4.43
N SER A 138 -3.17 0.14 -3.18
CA SER A 138 -2.26 0.30 -2.02
C SER A 138 -2.90 -0.21 -0.73
N GLY A 139 -2.05 -0.54 0.26
CA GLY A 139 -2.44 -0.80 1.63
C GLY A 139 -2.89 -2.23 1.95
N ALA A 140 -3.10 -3.08 0.94
CA ALA A 140 -3.47 -4.46 1.16
C ALA A 140 -2.25 -5.32 1.56
N VAL A 141 -2.42 -6.16 2.56
CA VAL A 141 -1.44 -7.20 2.95
C VAL A 141 -1.96 -8.60 2.69
N SER A 142 -3.27 -8.75 2.58
CA SER A 142 -3.93 -9.99 2.23
C SER A 142 -5.30 -9.72 1.62
N TYR A 143 -5.91 -10.77 1.08
CA TYR A 143 -7.20 -10.74 0.43
C TYR A 143 -8.08 -11.86 0.95
N GLN A 144 -9.38 -11.61 1.00
CA GLN A 144 -10.39 -12.65 1.14
C GLN A 144 -11.09 -12.84 -0.20
N VAL A 145 -11.16 -14.07 -0.68
CA VAL A 145 -11.76 -14.42 -1.97
C VAL A 145 -12.82 -15.48 -1.77
N ARG A 146 -13.95 -15.37 -2.44
CA ARG A 146 -15.06 -16.33 -2.35
C ARG A 146 -15.64 -16.61 -3.72
N LEU A 147 -15.80 -17.90 -4.02
CA LEU A 147 -16.40 -18.38 -5.27
C LEU A 147 -17.91 -18.47 -5.14
N TYR A 148 -18.60 -18.19 -6.23
CA TYR A 148 -20.05 -18.35 -6.37
C TYR A 148 -20.38 -19.10 -7.66
N ARG A 149 -21.47 -19.88 -7.62
CA ARG A 149 -22.09 -20.51 -8.78
C ARG A 149 -23.55 -20.10 -8.81
N GLY A 150 -23.95 -19.35 -9.84
CA GLY A 150 -25.23 -18.66 -9.81
C GLY A 150 -25.34 -17.76 -8.57
N SER A 151 -26.41 -17.87 -7.82
CA SER A 151 -26.62 -17.10 -6.59
C SER A 151 -26.03 -17.75 -5.32
N SER A 152 -25.42 -18.94 -5.44
CA SER A 152 -24.97 -19.72 -4.28
C SER A 152 -23.45 -19.66 -4.13
N SER A 153 -22.99 -19.47 -2.91
CA SER A 153 -21.55 -19.57 -2.61
C SER A 153 -21.03 -20.99 -2.72
N VAL A 154 -19.83 -21.16 -3.23
CA VAL A 154 -19.12 -22.42 -3.33
C VAL A 154 -18.03 -22.44 -2.25
N GLY A 155 -18.31 -23.11 -1.15
CA GLY A 155 -17.41 -23.13 0.00
C GLY A 155 -17.35 -21.82 0.78
N SER A 156 -16.39 -21.73 1.67
CA SER A 156 -16.12 -20.55 2.49
C SER A 156 -15.18 -19.58 1.76
N ALA A 157 -15.14 -18.33 2.20
CA ALA A 157 -14.11 -17.40 1.76
C ALA A 157 -12.72 -17.91 2.18
N VAL A 158 -11.76 -17.78 1.28
CA VAL A 158 -10.35 -18.13 1.50
C VAL A 158 -9.52 -16.88 1.68
N THR A 159 -8.41 -16.98 2.39
CA THR A 159 -7.45 -15.88 2.56
C THR A 159 -6.18 -16.19 1.80
N THR A 160 -5.68 -15.21 1.05
CA THR A 160 -4.42 -15.29 0.32
C THR A 160 -3.67 -13.96 0.40
N SER A 161 -2.35 -14.00 0.31
CA SER A 161 -1.51 -12.81 0.14
C SER A 161 -1.16 -12.53 -1.33
N ASN A 162 -1.55 -13.43 -2.24
CA ASN A 162 -1.35 -13.27 -3.67
C ASN A 162 -2.51 -12.45 -4.27
N GLU A 163 -2.26 -11.78 -5.39
CA GLU A 163 -3.28 -11.11 -6.20
C GLU A 163 -3.98 -12.06 -7.19
N TYR A 164 -4.02 -13.32 -6.84
CA TYR A 164 -4.72 -14.37 -7.55
C TYR A 164 -5.15 -15.50 -6.61
N TYR A 165 -6.12 -16.30 -7.09
CA TYR A 165 -6.49 -17.56 -6.45
C TYR A 165 -6.97 -18.57 -7.49
N ASN A 166 -6.47 -19.81 -7.41
CA ASN A 166 -6.86 -20.91 -8.30
C ASN A 166 -8.04 -21.68 -7.72
N PHE A 167 -9.22 -21.56 -8.33
CA PHE A 167 -10.44 -22.23 -7.93
C PHE A 167 -10.68 -23.59 -8.61
N ALA A 168 -9.68 -24.14 -9.34
CA ALA A 168 -9.85 -25.39 -10.08
C ALA A 168 -10.40 -26.53 -9.22
N SER A 169 -9.93 -26.68 -7.99
CA SER A 169 -10.42 -27.71 -7.06
C SER A 169 -11.85 -27.48 -6.57
N SER A 170 -12.36 -26.27 -6.64
CA SER A 170 -13.69 -25.88 -6.22
C SER A 170 -14.72 -25.90 -7.37
N ILE A 171 -14.26 -25.84 -8.62
CA ILE A 171 -15.11 -25.90 -9.82
C ILE A 171 -15.25 -27.38 -10.22
N THR A 172 -16.29 -28.02 -9.72
CA THR A 172 -16.53 -29.46 -9.90
C THR A 172 -17.73 -29.80 -10.77
N ARG A 173 -18.49 -28.79 -11.18
CA ARG A 173 -19.72 -28.89 -11.98
C ARG A 173 -19.79 -27.76 -12.99
N GLU A 174 -20.54 -27.98 -14.07
CA GLU A 174 -20.91 -26.94 -15.01
C GLU A 174 -21.73 -25.83 -14.34
N GLY A 175 -21.71 -24.66 -14.94
CA GLY A 175 -22.52 -23.53 -14.53
C GLY A 175 -21.83 -22.19 -14.71
N GLU A 176 -22.52 -21.15 -14.31
CA GLU A 176 -22.00 -19.79 -14.29
C GLU A 176 -21.31 -19.52 -12.97
N TYR A 177 -20.05 -19.12 -13.03
CA TYR A 177 -19.23 -18.82 -11.86
C TYR A 177 -18.76 -17.37 -11.87
N TYR A 178 -18.70 -16.78 -10.71
CA TYR A 178 -18.02 -15.53 -10.44
C TYR A 178 -17.37 -15.58 -9.06
N PHE A 179 -16.51 -14.66 -8.77
CA PHE A 179 -15.91 -14.54 -7.44
C PHE A 179 -16.04 -13.12 -6.90
N LYS A 180 -15.94 -13.01 -5.60
CA LYS A 180 -15.80 -11.75 -4.88
C LYS A 180 -14.46 -11.72 -4.16
N VAL A 181 -13.83 -10.56 -4.14
CA VAL A 181 -12.57 -10.34 -3.44
C VAL A 181 -12.62 -9.04 -2.66
N ARG A 182 -11.99 -9.01 -1.49
CA ARG A 182 -11.75 -7.80 -0.71
C ARG A 182 -10.35 -7.82 -0.12
N ALA A 183 -9.78 -6.64 0.06
CA ALA A 183 -8.48 -6.45 0.68
C ALA A 183 -8.60 -6.39 2.21
N THR A 184 -7.50 -6.75 2.89
CA THR A 184 -7.31 -6.58 4.33
C THR A 184 -5.97 -5.91 4.55
N ASN A 185 -5.92 -4.86 5.37
CA ASN A 185 -4.69 -4.16 5.69
C ASN A 185 -3.95 -4.78 6.88
N SER A 186 -2.79 -4.21 7.24
CA SER A 186 -1.96 -4.66 8.37
C SER A 186 -2.67 -4.60 9.73
N ASN A 187 -3.71 -3.77 9.88
CA ASN A 187 -4.53 -3.65 11.08
C ASN A 187 -5.78 -4.55 11.06
N ASN A 188 -5.85 -5.52 10.13
CA ASN A 188 -7.02 -6.38 9.90
C ASN A 188 -8.31 -5.65 9.51
N LYS A 189 -8.23 -4.39 9.08
CA LYS A 189 -9.35 -3.69 8.51
C LYS A 189 -9.64 -4.26 7.12
N LYS A 190 -10.90 -4.53 6.83
CA LYS A 190 -11.37 -5.11 5.58
C LYS A 190 -12.00 -4.03 4.71
N GLY A 191 -11.61 -4.04 3.43
CA GLY A 191 -12.24 -3.21 2.40
C GLY A 191 -13.57 -3.77 1.91
N ASP A 192 -14.11 -3.10 0.92
CA ASP A 192 -15.34 -3.51 0.25
C ASP A 192 -15.13 -4.76 -0.62
N TRP A 193 -16.22 -5.48 -0.88
CA TRP A 193 -16.22 -6.59 -1.80
C TRP A 193 -16.34 -6.10 -3.24
N TYR A 194 -15.45 -6.60 -4.10
CA TYR A 194 -15.46 -6.40 -5.54
C TYR A 194 -15.80 -7.70 -6.23
N GLU A 195 -16.54 -7.63 -7.33
CA GLU A 195 -17.15 -8.76 -8.00
C GLU A 195 -16.57 -8.89 -9.41
N SER A 196 -16.23 -10.12 -9.81
CA SER A 196 -15.80 -10.41 -11.18
C SER A 196 -16.97 -10.51 -12.14
N ASP A 197 -16.68 -10.46 -13.44
CA ASP A 197 -17.59 -10.97 -14.46
C ASP A 197 -17.81 -12.49 -14.28
N TYR A 198 -18.88 -12.99 -14.92
CA TYR A 198 -19.19 -14.42 -14.95
C TYR A 198 -18.33 -15.13 -15.97
N ILE A 199 -17.96 -16.39 -15.65
CA ILE A 199 -17.54 -17.37 -16.65
C ILE A 199 -18.55 -18.50 -16.72
N TYR A 200 -18.82 -19.00 -17.90
CA TYR A 200 -19.64 -20.19 -18.08
C TYR A 200 -18.75 -21.42 -18.24
N VAL A 201 -18.84 -22.32 -17.27
CA VAL A 201 -18.10 -23.58 -17.29
C VAL A 201 -19.00 -24.65 -17.87
N ASP A 202 -18.73 -25.04 -19.11
CA ASP A 202 -19.38 -26.16 -19.81
C ASP A 202 -18.57 -27.47 -19.63
N ASP A 203 -19.02 -28.52 -20.29
CA ASP A 203 -18.38 -29.85 -20.25
C ASP A 203 -16.91 -29.79 -20.66
N ASP A 204 -16.59 -29.08 -21.72
CA ASP A 204 -15.22 -29.00 -22.27
C ASP A 204 -14.31 -28.24 -21.35
N MET A 205 -14.75 -27.09 -20.85
CA MET A 205 -14.02 -26.31 -19.88
C MET A 205 -13.82 -27.08 -18.56
N LEU A 206 -14.86 -27.76 -18.10
CA LEU A 206 -14.75 -28.59 -16.89
C LEU A 206 -13.72 -29.72 -17.05
N ALA A 207 -13.69 -30.38 -18.20
CA ALA A 207 -12.69 -31.39 -18.52
C ALA A 207 -11.27 -30.81 -18.55
N ASN A 208 -11.10 -29.65 -19.14
CA ASN A 208 -9.81 -28.94 -19.16
C ASN A 208 -9.37 -28.50 -17.74
N ILE A 209 -10.27 -28.01 -16.92
CA ILE A 209 -9.98 -27.66 -15.52
C ILE A 209 -9.50 -28.91 -14.75
N LYS A 210 -10.23 -30.03 -14.87
CA LYS A 210 -9.88 -31.30 -14.21
C LYS A 210 -8.55 -31.88 -14.69
N ALA A 211 -8.22 -31.69 -15.97
CA ALA A 211 -6.96 -32.15 -16.56
C ALA A 211 -5.78 -31.18 -16.29
N GLY A 212 -6.03 -30.00 -15.74
CA GLY A 212 -5.00 -28.97 -15.55
C GLY A 212 -4.56 -28.28 -16.85
N ASN A 213 -5.39 -28.32 -17.89
CA ASN A 213 -5.11 -27.71 -19.19
C ASN A 213 -5.44 -26.20 -19.20
N TYR A 214 -4.76 -25.45 -18.36
CA TYR A 214 -4.82 -23.98 -18.26
C TYR A 214 -3.48 -23.50 -17.66
N ASN A 215 -3.21 -22.20 -17.70
CA ASN A 215 -2.01 -21.63 -17.06
C ASN A 215 -2.12 -21.77 -15.53
N ASN A 216 -1.67 -22.90 -15.02
CA ASN A 216 -1.85 -23.28 -13.64
C ASN A 216 -0.87 -22.55 -12.72
N VAL A 217 -1.38 -21.94 -11.67
CA VAL A 217 -0.60 -21.36 -10.57
C VAL A 217 -1.04 -22.01 -9.26
N THR A 218 -0.12 -22.14 -8.31
CA THR A 218 -0.44 -22.68 -6.99
C THR A 218 -0.90 -21.58 -6.04
N ASN A 219 -1.84 -21.92 -5.13
CA ASN A 219 -2.34 -20.99 -4.12
C ASN A 219 -1.36 -20.73 -2.97
N SER A 220 -0.17 -21.32 -3.00
CA SER A 220 0.84 -21.15 -1.96
C SER A 220 1.35 -19.72 -1.94
N SER A 221 1.09 -19.00 -0.86
CA SER A 221 1.78 -17.76 -0.56
C SER A 221 3.21 -18.09 -0.12
N SER A 222 4.21 -17.47 -0.72
CA SER A 222 5.58 -17.48 -0.22
C SER A 222 5.68 -16.59 1.03
N SER A 223 5.14 -17.04 2.15
CA SER A 223 5.49 -16.49 3.45
C SER A 223 6.78 -17.18 3.89
N GLY A 224 7.84 -16.39 4.05
CA GLY A 224 9.12 -16.88 4.53
C GLY A 224 8.98 -17.65 5.83
N SER A 225 9.29 -18.92 5.78
CA SER A 225 9.63 -19.76 6.93
C SER A 225 10.74 -20.69 6.48
N THR A 226 11.89 -20.50 7.11
CA THR A 226 13.04 -21.38 7.06
C THR A 226 12.67 -22.84 7.32
N ALA A 227 12.73 -23.67 6.31
CA ALA A 227 12.95 -25.10 6.45
C ALA A 227 13.59 -25.64 5.17
N ASN A 228 14.71 -26.28 5.31
CA ASN A 228 15.55 -26.90 4.30
C ASN A 228 14.76 -27.80 3.36
N SER A 229 14.71 -27.43 2.07
CA SER A 229 14.66 -28.33 0.94
C SER A 229 14.91 -27.52 -0.34
N PRO A 230 15.66 -28.04 -1.30
CA PRO A 230 16.04 -27.29 -2.51
C PRO A 230 14.93 -27.32 -3.55
N ALA A 231 13.96 -26.44 -3.40
CA ALA A 231 13.07 -26.00 -4.46
C ALA A 231 13.00 -24.50 -4.35
N SER A 232 13.84 -23.81 -5.08
CA SER A 232 13.87 -22.37 -5.19
C SER A 232 12.49 -21.86 -5.63
N SER A 233 11.72 -21.30 -4.72
CA SER A 233 10.60 -20.43 -5.05
C SER A 233 11.18 -19.17 -5.69
N GLN A 234 11.33 -19.20 -7.00
CA GLN A 234 11.79 -18.05 -7.75
C GLN A 234 10.61 -17.11 -7.90
N GLN A 235 10.78 -15.87 -7.52
CA GLN A 235 9.81 -14.80 -7.72
C GLN A 235 9.53 -14.65 -9.22
N ALA A 236 8.28 -14.35 -9.59
CA ALA A 236 7.94 -14.04 -10.98
C ALA A 236 8.80 -12.88 -11.47
N SER A 237 9.41 -13.03 -12.64
CA SER A 237 10.38 -12.05 -13.14
C SER A 237 10.55 -12.10 -14.64
N TRP A 238 10.92 -10.95 -15.21
CA TRP A 238 11.42 -10.85 -16.57
C TRP A 238 12.83 -11.44 -16.65
N ILE A 239 13.05 -12.29 -17.66
CA ILE A 239 14.35 -12.90 -17.96
C ILE A 239 14.71 -12.52 -19.38
N LYS A 240 15.97 -12.12 -19.57
CA LYS A 240 16.56 -11.89 -20.88
C LYS A 240 17.65 -12.91 -21.13
N ASP A 241 17.56 -13.61 -22.25
CA ASP A 241 18.60 -14.49 -22.74
C ASP A 241 19.09 -14.05 -24.13
N SER A 242 19.82 -14.91 -24.82
CA SER A 242 20.37 -14.62 -26.15
C SER A 242 19.31 -14.51 -27.26
N VAL A 243 18.11 -15.01 -27.03
CA VAL A 243 17.00 -15.00 -28.00
C VAL A 243 16.11 -13.79 -27.78
N GLY A 244 15.78 -13.45 -26.52
CA GLY A 244 14.91 -12.33 -26.24
C GLY A 244 14.47 -12.24 -24.77
N TRP A 245 13.41 -11.47 -24.56
CA TRP A 245 12.78 -11.35 -23.27
C TRP A 245 11.65 -12.39 -23.15
N TRP A 246 11.57 -13.03 -21.98
CA TRP A 246 10.46 -13.89 -21.59
C TRP A 246 10.12 -13.67 -20.12
N TYR A 247 8.89 -14.00 -19.75
CA TYR A 247 8.41 -13.78 -18.38
C TYR A 247 8.22 -15.13 -17.70
N ARG A 248 8.88 -15.32 -16.56
CA ARG A 248 8.73 -16.53 -15.76
C ARG A 248 7.84 -16.24 -14.57
N PHE A 249 6.79 -17.03 -14.43
CA PHE A 249 5.97 -17.04 -13.23
C PHE A 249 6.73 -17.66 -12.04
N ALA A 250 6.24 -17.39 -10.81
CA ALA A 250 6.85 -17.91 -9.59
C ALA A 250 6.91 -19.46 -9.53
N ASN A 251 6.00 -20.14 -10.24
CA ASN A 251 5.95 -21.60 -10.37
C ASN A 251 6.91 -22.17 -11.44
N GLY A 252 7.69 -21.31 -12.10
CA GLY A 252 8.63 -21.71 -13.15
C GLY A 252 8.03 -21.82 -14.55
N THR A 253 6.72 -21.68 -14.72
CA THR A 253 6.09 -21.65 -16.04
C THR A 253 6.22 -20.28 -16.71
N TYR A 254 5.88 -20.18 -17.97
CA TYR A 254 5.95 -18.94 -18.75
C TYR A 254 4.78 -18.85 -19.73
N PRO A 255 4.36 -17.62 -20.12
CA PRO A 255 3.28 -17.45 -21.08
C PRO A 255 3.71 -17.81 -22.50
N THR A 256 2.78 -18.37 -23.28
CA THR A 256 2.98 -18.70 -24.69
C THR A 256 1.72 -18.32 -25.49
N ASN A 257 1.89 -18.03 -26.77
CA ASN A 257 0.78 -17.85 -27.74
C ASN A 257 -0.31 -16.86 -27.33
N GLY A 258 0.05 -15.72 -26.78
CA GLY A 258 -1.01 -14.78 -26.42
C GLY A 258 -0.55 -13.53 -25.73
N TRP A 259 -1.54 -12.75 -25.33
CA TRP A 259 -1.35 -11.51 -24.60
C TRP A 259 -1.45 -11.78 -23.09
N LEU A 260 -0.55 -11.16 -22.34
CA LEU A 260 -0.56 -11.15 -20.89
C LEU A 260 -0.33 -9.74 -20.39
N GLN A 261 -1.11 -9.33 -19.41
CA GLN A 261 -0.89 -8.08 -18.72
C GLN A 261 0.06 -8.31 -17.53
N ILE A 262 1.14 -7.52 -17.49
CA ILE A 262 2.13 -7.55 -16.42
C ILE A 262 2.37 -6.10 -15.99
N ASN A 263 2.14 -5.76 -14.74
CA ASN A 263 2.29 -4.40 -14.21
C ASN A 263 1.60 -3.33 -15.07
N ASN A 264 0.31 -3.53 -15.36
CA ASN A 264 -0.54 -2.64 -16.19
C ASN A 264 -0.09 -2.45 -17.65
N GLN A 265 0.84 -3.25 -18.14
CA GLN A 265 1.28 -3.22 -19.54
C GLN A 265 0.98 -4.55 -20.22
N TRP A 266 0.45 -4.49 -21.46
CA TRP A 266 0.16 -5.66 -22.26
C TRP A 266 1.39 -6.12 -23.03
N TYR A 267 1.70 -7.40 -22.92
CA TYR A 267 2.79 -8.06 -23.62
C TYR A 267 2.26 -9.25 -24.41
N CYS A 268 2.72 -9.39 -25.65
CA CYS A 268 2.39 -10.54 -26.49
C CYS A 268 3.57 -11.51 -26.51
N PHE A 269 3.28 -12.78 -26.34
CA PHE A 269 4.28 -13.86 -26.36
C PHE A 269 4.08 -14.78 -27.56
N ASP A 270 5.17 -15.25 -28.13
CA ASP A 270 5.14 -16.22 -29.21
C ASP A 270 4.88 -17.67 -28.71
N SER A 271 4.91 -18.63 -29.64
CA SER A 271 4.63 -20.03 -29.33
C SER A 271 5.64 -20.70 -28.41
N VAL A 272 6.81 -20.12 -28.28
CA VAL A 272 7.90 -20.64 -27.41
C VAL A 272 8.15 -19.80 -26.17
N GLY A 273 7.35 -18.72 -25.98
CA GLY A 273 7.33 -17.92 -24.75
C GLY A 273 8.16 -16.65 -24.76
N TYR A 274 8.69 -16.22 -25.91
CA TYR A 274 9.39 -14.94 -26.00
C TYR A 274 8.44 -13.79 -26.27
N MET A 275 8.68 -12.67 -25.60
CA MET A 275 7.94 -11.44 -25.82
C MET A 275 8.20 -10.91 -27.22
N ARG A 276 7.12 -10.67 -27.95
CA ARG A 276 7.17 -10.05 -29.27
C ARG A 276 7.39 -8.55 -29.15
N THR A 277 8.22 -8.00 -30.04
CA THR A 277 8.49 -6.57 -30.15
C THR A 277 8.10 -6.07 -31.54
N GLY A 278 7.61 -4.83 -31.64
CA GLY A 278 7.17 -4.21 -32.89
C GLY A 278 5.66 -4.31 -33.09
N TRP A 279 5.20 -3.94 -34.28
CA TRP A 279 3.77 -4.01 -34.65
C TRP A 279 3.35 -5.48 -34.82
N ILE A 280 2.36 -5.88 -34.05
CA ILE A 280 1.78 -7.23 -34.14
C ILE A 280 0.50 -7.09 -34.97
N GLN A 281 0.49 -7.71 -36.15
CA GLN A 281 -0.69 -7.81 -37.02
C GLN A 281 -1.50 -9.04 -36.66
#